data_0c509d7a6aadf20069e8ec06eea191b8
#
_entry.id   0c509d7a6aadf20069e8ec06eea191b8
#
_cell.length_a   1.000
_cell.length_b   1.000
_cell.length_c   1.000
_cell.angle_alpha   90.00
_cell.angle_beta   90.00
_cell.angle_gamma   90.00
#
_symmetry.space_group_name_H-M   'P 1'
#
loop_
_entity.id
_entity.type
_entity.pdbx_description
1 polymer ?
#
loop_
_entity_poly.entity_id
_entity_poly.type
_entity_poly.pdbx_seq_one_letter_code
_entity_poly.pdbx_strand_id
1 'polypeptide(L)'
;VTPISLNLTLNLNDNIRFVGYGADITIGGKLTITSRPGEAIQGVGTVKVVKGRYKAYGQDLDITKGTVSFVGPLNNPNLNIRAERRLSPVGAGVEVLGSLSNPRVTLVAKEAMSEKDKLSWLILNRASSGSDGDNAALSAAAGALLAGQVNDRLGLVDDLGITSQRSRNAQTGELNPAEQVLTVGKQFTNNLYAGYEYGLSSAEQSVKLVYQ
;
A
#
# COMPACT_ATOMS: atom_id res chain seq x y z
N VAL A 1 11.53 24.62 -32.18
CA VAL A 1 11.76 23.24 -31.75
C VAL A 1 10.78 22.35 -32.51
N THR A 2 11.30 21.45 -33.36
CA THR A 2 10.45 20.54 -34.15
C THR A 2 9.73 19.56 -33.18
N PRO A 3 8.43 19.47 -33.21
CA PRO A 3 7.68 18.54 -32.36
C PRO A 3 8.00 17.09 -32.78
N ILE A 4 8.46 16.28 -31.83
CA ILE A 4 8.82 14.87 -32.07
C ILE A 4 7.68 13.98 -31.58
N SER A 5 7.19 13.10 -32.47
CA SER A 5 6.29 12.01 -32.10
C SER A 5 7.10 10.73 -31.90
N LEU A 6 6.81 10.00 -30.85
CA LEU A 6 7.46 8.74 -30.52
C LEU A 6 6.42 7.60 -30.54
N ASN A 7 6.79 6.48 -31.15
CA ASN A 7 6.07 5.22 -31.04
C ASN A 7 7.08 4.12 -30.66
N LEU A 8 6.99 3.63 -29.44
CA LEU A 8 7.93 2.65 -28.90
C LEU A 8 7.18 1.39 -28.49
N THR A 9 7.58 0.24 -29.00
CA THR A 9 7.07 -1.05 -28.57
C THR A 9 8.12 -1.77 -27.73
N LEU A 10 7.76 -2.05 -26.48
CA LEU A 10 8.57 -2.81 -25.53
C LEU A 10 8.07 -4.26 -25.49
N ASN A 11 8.97 -5.20 -25.70
CA ASN A 11 8.72 -6.63 -25.48
C ASN A 11 9.56 -7.08 -24.28
N LEU A 12 8.89 -7.46 -23.18
CA LEU A 12 9.53 -7.72 -21.90
C LEU A 12 10.02 -9.16 -21.73
N ASN A 13 9.72 -10.05 -22.69
CA ASN A 13 10.22 -11.44 -22.76
C ASN A 13 10.17 -12.25 -21.45
N ASP A 14 9.26 -11.93 -20.54
CA ASP A 14 9.01 -12.62 -19.27
C ASP A 14 10.24 -12.77 -18.33
N ASN A 15 11.25 -11.91 -18.42
CA ASN A 15 12.49 -12.03 -17.65
C ASN A 15 13.04 -10.71 -17.08
N ILE A 16 12.29 -9.64 -17.17
CA ILE A 16 12.71 -8.36 -16.58
C ILE A 16 12.42 -8.39 -15.08
N ARG A 17 13.48 -8.31 -14.28
CA ARG A 17 13.37 -8.26 -12.82
C ARG A 17 13.38 -6.82 -12.32
N PHE A 18 12.40 -6.49 -11.49
CA PHE A 18 12.33 -5.22 -10.76
C PHE A 18 12.49 -5.48 -9.27
N VAL A 19 13.38 -4.75 -8.62
CA VAL A 19 13.59 -4.79 -7.17
C VAL A 19 13.53 -3.37 -6.62
N GLY A 20 12.56 -3.11 -5.75
CA GLY A 20 12.40 -1.80 -5.12
C GLY A 20 11.07 -1.67 -4.39
N TYR A 21 10.97 -0.73 -3.47
CA TYR A 21 9.74 -0.43 -2.71
C TYR A 21 9.08 -1.65 -2.05
N GLY A 22 9.89 -2.60 -1.57
CA GLY A 22 9.39 -3.86 -0.99
C GLY A 22 9.04 -4.94 -2.02
N ALA A 23 9.05 -4.63 -3.31
CA ALA A 23 8.78 -5.59 -4.38
C ALA A 23 10.08 -6.23 -4.91
N ASP A 24 10.02 -7.53 -5.18
CA ASP A 24 10.98 -8.29 -5.97
C ASP A 24 10.18 -9.13 -6.96
N ILE A 25 10.00 -8.60 -8.16
CA ILE A 25 9.10 -9.14 -9.17
C ILE A 25 9.80 -9.37 -10.49
N THR A 26 9.40 -10.42 -11.19
CA THR A 26 9.76 -10.64 -12.59
C THR A 26 8.54 -10.35 -13.44
N ILE A 27 8.70 -9.47 -14.42
CA ILE A 27 7.62 -9.02 -15.30
C ILE A 27 7.86 -9.45 -16.73
N GLY A 28 6.76 -9.60 -17.44
CA GLY A 28 6.73 -9.91 -18.85
C GLY A 28 5.59 -9.20 -19.56
N GLY A 29 5.44 -9.49 -20.84
CA GLY A 29 4.37 -8.94 -21.66
C GLY A 29 4.85 -7.97 -22.74
N LYS A 30 3.92 -7.18 -23.27
CA LYS A 30 4.17 -6.24 -24.35
C LYS A 30 3.46 -4.92 -24.07
N LEU A 31 4.15 -3.83 -24.30
CA LEU A 31 3.63 -2.48 -24.11
C LEU A 31 4.06 -1.60 -25.28
N THR A 32 3.10 -0.95 -25.94
CA THR A 32 3.35 0.08 -26.94
C THR A 32 3.07 1.44 -26.33
N ILE A 33 4.04 2.33 -26.38
CA ILE A 33 4.00 3.68 -25.84
C ILE A 33 3.98 4.66 -27.03
N THR A 34 3.02 5.56 -27.03
CA THR A 34 2.90 6.61 -28.04
C THR A 34 2.93 7.98 -27.37
N SER A 35 3.81 8.84 -27.83
CA SER A 35 3.89 10.23 -27.40
C SER A 35 3.70 11.15 -28.61
N ARG A 36 2.79 12.11 -28.48
CA ARG A 36 2.57 13.18 -29.45
C ARG A 36 2.71 14.53 -28.78
N PRO A 37 3.20 15.54 -29.49
CA PRO A 37 3.35 16.88 -28.94
C PRO A 37 2.01 17.44 -28.46
N GLY A 38 1.96 17.93 -27.21
CA GLY A 38 0.76 18.51 -26.60
C GLY A 38 -0.27 17.49 -26.11
N GLU A 39 -0.04 16.20 -26.28
CA GLU A 39 -0.92 15.13 -25.79
C GLU A 39 -0.30 14.38 -24.60
N ALA A 40 -1.13 13.80 -23.74
CA ALA A 40 -0.65 12.89 -22.70
C ALA A 40 -0.09 11.61 -23.35
N ILE A 41 1.00 11.08 -22.77
CA ILE A 41 1.62 9.84 -23.24
C ILE A 41 0.61 8.71 -23.09
N GLN A 42 0.39 7.97 -24.18
CA GLN A 42 -0.53 6.84 -24.24
C GLN A 42 0.22 5.52 -24.15
N GLY A 43 -0.42 4.53 -23.54
CA GLY A 43 0.07 3.17 -23.49
C GLY A 43 -1.00 2.18 -23.93
N VAL A 44 -0.62 1.18 -24.70
CA VAL A 44 -1.49 0.07 -25.10
C VAL A 44 -0.73 -1.24 -24.93
N GLY A 45 -1.29 -2.15 -24.19
CA GLY A 45 -0.71 -3.46 -23.96
C GLY A 45 -0.89 -3.94 -22.53
N THR A 46 -0.24 -5.05 -22.22
CA THR A 46 -0.36 -5.70 -20.91
C THR A 46 1.00 -6.08 -20.39
N VAL A 47 1.28 -5.66 -19.16
CA VAL A 47 2.41 -6.11 -18.36
C VAL A 47 1.88 -7.10 -17.32
N LYS A 48 2.50 -8.25 -17.20
CA LYS A 48 2.14 -9.29 -16.24
C LYS A 48 3.28 -9.58 -15.28
N VAL A 49 2.95 -9.88 -14.05
CA VAL A 49 3.90 -10.44 -13.08
C VAL A 49 4.01 -11.93 -13.33
N VAL A 50 5.19 -12.40 -13.73
CA VAL A 50 5.48 -13.83 -13.96
C VAL A 50 5.67 -14.53 -12.63
N LYS A 51 6.41 -13.89 -11.73
CA LYS A 51 6.61 -14.27 -10.33
C LYS A 51 6.95 -13.04 -9.52
N GLY A 52 6.59 -13.03 -8.25
CA GLY A 52 6.89 -11.87 -7.45
C GLY A 52 6.62 -12.06 -5.98
N ARG A 53 7.36 -11.28 -5.21
CA ARG A 53 7.21 -11.17 -3.76
C ARG A 53 7.10 -9.71 -3.41
N TYR A 54 6.27 -9.42 -2.44
CA TYR A 54 6.08 -8.08 -1.91
C TYR A 54 6.15 -8.10 -0.39
N LYS A 55 7.01 -7.26 0.18
CA LYS A 55 7.12 -7.08 1.62
C LYS A 55 6.55 -5.74 2.01
N ALA A 56 5.48 -5.76 2.80
CA ALA A 56 4.84 -4.56 3.30
C ALA A 56 4.29 -4.79 4.71
N TYR A 57 4.35 -3.78 5.55
CA TYR A 57 3.80 -3.79 6.91
C TYR A 57 4.23 -5.01 7.73
N GLY A 58 5.49 -5.45 7.58
CA GLY A 58 6.02 -6.64 8.26
C GLY A 58 5.50 -7.98 7.70
N GLN A 59 4.74 -7.96 6.62
CA GLN A 59 4.22 -9.15 5.95
C GLN A 59 5.02 -9.49 4.69
N ASP A 60 5.17 -10.78 4.42
CA ASP A 60 5.79 -11.32 3.22
C ASP A 60 4.68 -11.95 2.36
N LEU A 61 4.43 -11.35 1.20
CA LEU A 61 3.34 -11.73 0.29
C LEU A 61 3.91 -12.26 -1.00
N ASP A 62 3.35 -13.37 -1.49
CA ASP A 62 3.61 -13.87 -2.84
C ASP A 62 2.54 -13.31 -3.79
N ILE A 63 2.97 -12.71 -4.90
CA ILE A 63 2.06 -12.22 -5.93
C ILE A 63 1.60 -13.41 -6.76
N THR A 64 0.35 -13.83 -6.53
CA THR A 64 -0.26 -15.00 -7.18
C THR A 64 -0.95 -14.65 -8.50
N LYS A 65 -1.31 -13.38 -8.67
CA LYS A 65 -1.84 -12.82 -9.91
C LYS A 65 -1.37 -11.36 -10.02
N GLY A 66 -0.88 -10.99 -11.18
CA GLY A 66 -0.45 -9.62 -11.40
C GLY A 66 -0.59 -9.28 -12.87
N THR A 67 -1.51 -8.37 -13.18
CA THR A 67 -1.72 -7.88 -14.54
C THR A 67 -1.95 -6.38 -14.48
N VAL A 68 -1.21 -5.63 -15.29
CA VAL A 68 -1.33 -4.20 -15.47
C VAL A 68 -1.64 -3.94 -16.93
N SER A 69 -2.85 -3.49 -17.23
CA SER A 69 -3.34 -3.29 -18.59
C SER A 69 -3.42 -1.81 -18.95
N PHE A 70 -2.79 -1.46 -20.04
CA PHE A 70 -2.74 -0.11 -20.57
C PHE A 70 -3.69 0.01 -21.77
N VAL A 71 -4.64 0.93 -21.68
CA VAL A 71 -5.61 1.26 -22.74
C VAL A 71 -5.92 2.77 -22.65
N GLY A 72 -4.90 3.61 -22.84
CA GLY A 72 -5.05 5.05 -22.72
C GLY A 72 -3.84 5.71 -22.05
N PRO A 73 -4.04 6.70 -21.16
CA PRO A 73 -2.93 7.39 -20.51
C PRO A 73 -1.98 6.42 -19.80
N LEU A 74 -0.68 6.54 -20.08
CA LEU A 74 0.35 5.63 -19.54
C LEU A 74 0.42 5.68 -18.00
N ASN A 75 0.06 6.79 -17.40
CA ASN A 75 0.07 7.00 -15.95
C ASN A 75 -1.18 6.49 -15.23
N ASN A 76 -2.15 5.92 -15.95
CA ASN A 76 -3.38 5.39 -15.33
C ASN A 76 -3.79 4.03 -15.91
N PRO A 77 -2.97 2.98 -15.76
CA PRO A 77 -3.34 1.64 -16.19
C PRO A 77 -4.41 1.03 -15.29
N ASN A 78 -5.04 -0.04 -15.79
CA ASN A 78 -5.90 -0.90 -15.00
C ASN A 78 -5.10 -2.00 -14.30
N LEU A 79 -5.39 -2.19 -13.03
CA LEU A 79 -4.72 -3.14 -12.14
C LEU A 79 -5.62 -4.35 -11.91
N ASN A 80 -5.01 -5.53 -11.91
CA ASN A 80 -5.61 -6.78 -11.45
C ASN A 80 -4.50 -7.58 -10.76
N ILE A 81 -4.31 -7.33 -9.48
CA ILE A 81 -3.19 -7.85 -8.69
C ILE A 81 -3.76 -8.58 -7.49
N ARG A 82 -3.29 -9.77 -7.23
CA ARG A 82 -3.58 -10.54 -6.01
C ARG A 82 -2.26 -10.96 -5.37
N ALA A 83 -2.13 -10.67 -4.10
CA ALA A 83 -0.99 -11.05 -3.29
C ALA A 83 -1.47 -11.80 -2.06
N GLU A 84 -0.94 -12.98 -1.81
CA GLU A 84 -1.31 -13.84 -0.69
C GLU A 84 -0.14 -13.93 0.29
N ARG A 85 -0.47 -13.95 1.59
CA ARG A 85 0.54 -14.15 2.63
C ARG A 85 1.26 -15.48 2.40
N ARG A 86 2.57 -15.40 2.39
CA ARG A 86 3.41 -16.57 2.23
C ARG A 86 3.16 -17.57 3.33
N LEU A 87 3.05 -18.85 2.95
CA LEU A 87 2.76 -19.97 3.86
C LEU A 87 1.44 -19.82 4.64
N SER A 88 0.49 -19.01 4.14
CA SER A 88 -0.85 -18.97 4.72
C SER A 88 -1.62 -20.25 4.36
N PRO A 89 -2.13 -21.01 5.34
CA PRO A 89 -2.90 -22.20 5.06
C PRO A 89 -4.25 -21.88 4.40
N VAL A 90 -4.77 -20.69 4.64
CA VAL A 90 -6.06 -20.22 4.10
C VAL A 90 -5.91 -19.29 2.90
N GLY A 91 -4.69 -19.05 2.42
CA GLY A 91 -4.43 -18.13 1.31
C GLY A 91 -4.92 -16.73 1.57
N ALA A 92 -4.79 -16.25 2.81
CA ALA A 92 -5.16 -14.89 3.18
C ALA A 92 -4.27 -13.89 2.44
N GLY A 93 -4.89 -12.87 1.86
CA GLY A 93 -4.18 -11.92 1.03
C GLY A 93 -5.02 -10.67 0.73
N VAL A 94 -4.51 -9.91 -0.24
CA VAL A 94 -5.17 -8.71 -0.76
C VAL A 94 -5.32 -8.82 -2.27
N GLU A 95 -6.40 -8.25 -2.78
CA GLU A 95 -6.64 -8.09 -4.20
C GLU A 95 -6.84 -6.61 -4.52
N VAL A 96 -6.15 -6.15 -5.56
CA VAL A 96 -6.22 -4.77 -6.05
C VAL A 96 -6.79 -4.79 -7.45
N LEU A 97 -7.93 -4.15 -7.62
CA LEU A 97 -8.65 -4.05 -8.90
C LEU A 97 -8.96 -2.60 -9.25
N GLY A 98 -9.07 -2.30 -10.52
CA GLY A 98 -9.45 -0.98 -11.03
C GLY A 98 -8.28 -0.18 -11.58
N SER A 99 -8.52 1.09 -11.89
CA SER A 99 -7.46 1.96 -12.42
C SER A 99 -6.48 2.38 -11.33
N LEU A 100 -5.24 2.72 -11.71
CA LEU A 100 -4.23 3.21 -10.77
C LEU A 100 -4.69 4.47 -10.02
N SER A 101 -5.49 5.32 -10.66
CA SER A 101 -6.06 6.52 -10.03
C SER A 101 -7.26 6.23 -9.10
N ASN A 102 -7.85 5.05 -9.18
CA ASN A 102 -9.00 4.64 -8.36
C ASN A 102 -8.94 3.13 -8.06
N PRO A 103 -7.92 2.66 -7.33
CA PRO A 103 -7.79 1.26 -6.99
C PRO A 103 -8.83 0.84 -5.94
N ARG A 104 -9.31 -0.38 -6.03
CA ARG A 104 -10.11 -1.04 -4.99
C ARG A 104 -9.28 -2.15 -4.38
N VAL A 105 -9.02 -2.06 -3.09
CA VAL A 105 -8.30 -3.06 -2.32
C VAL A 105 -9.30 -3.84 -1.47
N THR A 106 -9.30 -5.16 -1.60
CA THR A 106 -10.15 -6.08 -0.84
C THR A 106 -9.32 -7.20 -0.22
N LEU A 107 -9.75 -7.68 0.93
CA LEU A 107 -9.17 -8.86 1.55
C LEU A 107 -9.69 -10.12 0.86
N VAL A 108 -8.82 -11.09 0.66
CA VAL A 108 -9.16 -12.37 0.02
C VAL A 108 -8.68 -13.55 0.86
N ALA A 109 -9.35 -14.67 0.69
CA ALA A 109 -8.94 -15.97 1.20
C ALA A 109 -9.48 -17.07 0.26
N LYS A 110 -8.96 -18.32 0.39
CA LYS A 110 -9.42 -19.47 -0.40
C LYS A 110 -10.80 -19.92 0.03
N GLU A 111 -11.12 -19.79 1.31
CA GLU A 111 -12.40 -20.18 1.88
C GLU A 111 -13.21 -18.95 2.28
N ALA A 112 -14.54 -19.13 2.32
CA ALA A 112 -15.44 -18.07 2.78
C ALA A 112 -15.25 -17.85 4.28
N MET A 113 -14.89 -16.64 4.65
CA MET A 113 -14.72 -16.21 6.04
C MET A 113 -15.01 -14.71 6.18
N SER A 114 -15.17 -14.26 7.43
CA SER A 114 -15.42 -12.85 7.71
C SER A 114 -14.21 -11.97 7.32
N GLU A 115 -14.45 -10.69 7.05
CA GLU A 115 -13.35 -9.73 6.77
C GLU A 115 -12.37 -9.64 7.94
N LYS A 116 -12.86 -9.74 9.18
CA LYS A 116 -12.03 -9.79 10.38
C LYS A 116 -11.12 -11.01 10.39
N ASP A 117 -11.64 -12.17 9.99
CA ASP A 117 -10.85 -13.40 9.95
C ASP A 117 -9.81 -13.35 8.83
N LYS A 118 -10.18 -12.86 7.63
CA LYS A 118 -9.23 -12.63 6.54
C LYS A 118 -8.08 -11.73 6.99
N LEU A 119 -8.39 -10.62 7.65
CA LEU A 119 -7.39 -9.70 8.18
C LEU A 119 -6.52 -10.37 9.24
N SER A 120 -7.12 -11.15 10.14
CA SER A 120 -6.40 -11.89 11.17
C SER A 120 -5.39 -12.87 10.56
N TRP A 121 -5.80 -13.65 9.59
CA TRP A 121 -4.91 -14.57 8.89
C TRP A 121 -3.84 -13.86 8.08
N LEU A 122 -4.15 -12.68 7.51
CA LEU A 122 -3.17 -11.87 6.78
C LEU A 122 -2.10 -11.32 7.73
N ILE A 123 -2.48 -10.80 8.88
CA ILE A 123 -1.57 -10.09 9.80
C ILE A 123 -0.95 -11.03 10.83
N LEU A 124 -1.75 -11.87 11.49
CA LEU A 124 -1.32 -12.72 12.58
C LEU A 124 -0.93 -14.15 12.13
N ASN A 125 -1.30 -14.54 10.92
CA ASN A 125 -1.19 -15.91 10.37
C ASN A 125 -1.91 -16.97 11.21
N ARG A 126 -2.96 -16.56 11.89
CA ARG A 126 -3.84 -17.41 12.71
C ARG A 126 -5.19 -16.74 12.89
N ALA A 127 -6.18 -17.50 13.36
CA ALA A 127 -7.43 -16.91 13.82
C ALA A 127 -7.20 -15.96 14.99
N SER A 128 -7.99 -14.90 15.08
CA SER A 128 -7.94 -13.98 16.22
C SER A 128 -8.42 -14.68 17.49
N SER A 129 -7.67 -14.53 18.57
CA SER A 129 -8.07 -15.00 19.90
C SER A 129 -9.11 -14.08 20.57
N GLY A 130 -9.35 -12.90 20.00
CA GLY A 130 -10.18 -11.86 20.60
C GLY A 130 -9.51 -11.10 21.74
N SER A 131 -8.22 -11.33 21.99
CA SER A 131 -7.45 -10.59 22.99
C SER A 131 -7.28 -9.11 22.59
N ASP A 132 -7.03 -8.25 23.58
CA ASP A 132 -6.81 -6.83 23.36
C ASP A 132 -5.62 -6.56 22.40
N GLY A 133 -4.56 -7.37 22.51
CA GLY A 133 -3.41 -7.29 21.61
C GLY A 133 -3.76 -7.63 20.16
N ASP A 134 -4.54 -8.69 19.94
CA ASP A 134 -5.02 -9.05 18.60
C ASP A 134 -5.94 -7.96 18.04
N ASN A 135 -6.89 -7.47 18.84
CA ASN A 135 -7.80 -6.42 18.43
C ASN A 135 -7.07 -5.12 18.09
N ALA A 136 -6.05 -4.74 18.85
CA ALA A 136 -5.22 -3.58 18.57
C ALA A 136 -4.45 -3.75 17.24
N ALA A 137 -3.82 -4.90 17.03
CA ALA A 137 -3.07 -5.19 15.78
C ALA A 137 -3.99 -5.18 14.55
N LEU A 138 -5.18 -5.76 14.65
CA LEU A 138 -6.15 -5.80 13.55
C LEU A 138 -6.74 -4.43 13.25
N SER A 139 -7.02 -3.62 14.28
CA SER A 139 -7.52 -2.26 14.12
C SER A 139 -6.47 -1.36 13.46
N ALA A 140 -5.21 -1.51 13.84
CA ALA A 140 -4.09 -0.81 13.24
C ALA A 140 -3.94 -1.15 11.75
N ALA A 141 -3.99 -2.44 11.41
CA ALA A 141 -3.88 -2.90 10.03
C ALA A 141 -5.08 -2.46 9.17
N ALA A 142 -6.31 -2.54 9.72
CA ALA A 142 -7.51 -2.05 9.04
C ALA A 142 -7.42 -0.53 8.78
N GLY A 143 -6.95 0.23 9.75
CA GLY A 143 -6.72 1.66 9.61
C GLY A 143 -5.73 1.97 8.50
N ALA A 144 -4.61 1.27 8.43
CA ALA A 144 -3.60 1.46 7.39
C ALA A 144 -4.14 1.16 5.97
N LEU A 145 -4.94 0.10 5.82
CA LEU A 145 -5.57 -0.24 4.53
C LEU A 145 -6.58 0.82 4.07
N LEU A 146 -7.41 1.31 5.00
CA LEU A 146 -8.40 2.37 4.69
C LEU A 146 -7.71 3.70 4.38
N ALA A 147 -6.66 4.02 5.10
CA ALA A 147 -5.88 5.22 4.94
C ALA A 147 -5.21 5.30 3.56
N GLY A 148 -4.61 4.20 3.09
CA GLY A 148 -4.06 4.12 1.75
C GLY A 148 -5.10 4.45 0.67
N GLN A 149 -6.32 3.92 0.81
CA GLN A 149 -7.41 4.20 -0.14
C GLN A 149 -7.88 5.66 -0.12
N VAL A 150 -7.94 6.28 1.06
CA VAL A 150 -8.36 7.68 1.21
C VAL A 150 -7.29 8.63 0.69
N ASN A 151 -6.03 8.37 1.01
CA ASN A 151 -4.93 9.23 0.61
C ASN A 151 -4.74 9.25 -0.92
N ASP A 152 -4.80 8.07 -1.56
CA ASP A 152 -4.68 7.95 -3.01
C ASP A 152 -5.81 8.69 -3.78
N ARG A 153 -6.99 8.81 -3.16
CA ARG A 153 -8.13 9.51 -3.76
C ARG A 153 -8.14 11.02 -3.54
N LEU A 154 -7.68 11.48 -2.40
CA LEU A 154 -7.87 12.86 -1.97
C LEU A 154 -6.57 13.66 -1.91
N GLY A 155 -5.40 13.02 -1.86
CA GLY A 155 -4.11 13.69 -1.70
C GLY A 155 -4.05 14.58 -0.44
N LEU A 156 -4.87 14.25 0.57
CA LEU A 156 -5.09 15.11 1.73
C LEU A 156 -3.97 14.99 2.77
N VAL A 157 -3.26 13.88 2.79
CA VAL A 157 -2.20 13.60 3.76
C VAL A 157 -0.96 13.04 3.05
N ASP A 158 0.21 13.46 3.47
CA ASP A 158 1.48 13.02 2.92
C ASP A 158 2.13 11.95 3.80
N ASP A 159 1.73 11.89 5.07
CA ASP A 159 2.21 10.94 6.05
C ASP A 159 1.02 10.32 6.80
N LEU A 160 0.91 9.02 6.70
CA LEU A 160 -0.08 8.24 7.40
C LEU A 160 0.54 6.91 7.80
N GLY A 161 0.70 6.71 9.07
CA GLY A 161 1.37 5.53 9.58
C GLY A 161 0.97 5.20 11.01
N ILE A 162 1.29 4.00 11.41
CA ILE A 162 1.22 3.57 12.80
C ILE A 162 2.65 3.33 13.27
N THR A 163 3.06 4.10 14.25
CA THR A 163 4.38 3.99 14.87
C THR A 163 4.23 3.58 16.33
N SER A 164 5.20 2.84 16.84
CA SER A 164 5.28 2.56 18.28
C SER A 164 6.09 3.66 18.94
N GLN A 165 5.46 4.43 19.80
CA GLN A 165 6.12 5.45 20.60
C GLN A 165 6.14 5.05 22.08
N ARG A 166 7.20 5.46 22.78
CA ARG A 166 7.27 5.40 24.23
C ARG A 166 7.27 6.83 24.75
N SER A 167 6.23 7.20 25.43
CA SER A 167 6.18 8.47 26.16
C SER A 167 6.87 8.33 27.51
N ARG A 168 7.39 9.43 28.03
CA ARG A 168 7.91 9.50 29.40
C ARG A 168 6.88 10.17 30.28
N ASN A 169 6.54 9.55 31.38
CA ASN A 169 5.65 10.17 32.37
C ASN A 169 6.29 11.45 32.88
N ALA A 170 5.61 12.56 32.69
CA ALA A 170 6.10 13.89 33.08
C ALA A 170 6.26 14.07 34.61
N GLN A 171 5.56 13.25 35.41
CA GLN A 171 5.55 13.34 36.87
C GLN A 171 6.56 12.38 37.52
N THR A 172 6.75 11.19 36.96
CA THR A 172 7.63 10.16 37.55
C THR A 172 8.95 10.01 36.78
N GLY A 173 9.04 10.51 35.55
CA GLY A 173 10.22 10.36 34.68
C GLY A 173 10.39 8.95 34.10
N GLU A 174 9.50 8.02 34.42
CA GLU A 174 9.53 6.65 33.93
C GLU A 174 9.04 6.54 32.49
N LEU A 175 9.58 5.56 31.74
CA LEU A 175 9.11 5.26 30.39
C LEU A 175 7.80 4.46 30.46
N ASN A 176 6.76 4.99 29.87
CA ASN A 176 5.50 4.27 29.69
C ASN A 176 5.72 3.07 28.75
N PRO A 177 4.85 2.04 28.83
CA PRO A 177 4.84 0.98 27.83
C PRO A 177 4.77 1.53 26.42
N ALA A 178 5.36 0.82 25.46
CA ALA A 178 5.29 1.23 24.07
C ALA A 178 3.83 1.25 23.61
N GLU A 179 3.38 2.39 23.13
CA GLU A 179 2.04 2.61 22.61
C GLU A 179 2.08 2.71 21.10
N GLN A 180 1.06 2.15 20.46
CA GLN A 180 0.86 2.36 19.03
C GLN A 180 0.12 3.70 18.82
N VAL A 181 0.72 4.53 18.01
CA VAL A 181 0.23 5.88 17.70
C VAL A 181 -0.09 5.94 16.21
N LEU A 182 -1.33 6.29 15.88
CA LEU A 182 -1.73 6.63 14.53
C LEU A 182 -1.28 8.08 14.25
N THR A 183 -0.44 8.23 13.23
CA THR A 183 0.02 9.55 12.78
C THR A 183 -0.63 9.87 11.44
N VAL A 184 -1.20 11.08 11.36
CA VAL A 184 -1.74 11.65 10.12
C VAL A 184 -1.05 13.00 9.91
N GLY A 185 -0.30 13.16 8.82
CA GLY A 185 0.47 14.38 8.61
C GLY A 185 0.40 14.90 7.17
N LYS A 186 0.59 16.19 7.02
CA LYS A 186 0.65 16.88 5.74
C LYS A 186 1.80 17.88 5.69
N GLN A 187 2.55 17.80 4.58
CA GLN A 187 3.55 18.81 4.22
C GLN A 187 2.85 19.92 3.43
N PHE A 188 2.68 21.09 4.02
CA PHE A 188 2.03 22.25 3.37
C PHE A 188 2.99 23.03 2.47
N THR A 189 4.25 23.13 2.89
CA THR A 189 5.34 23.74 2.13
C THR A 189 6.63 22.98 2.41
N ASN A 190 7.71 23.28 1.68
CA ASN A 190 9.01 22.66 1.94
C ASN A 190 9.49 22.84 3.39
N ASN A 191 8.94 23.82 4.10
CA ASN A 191 9.35 24.22 5.45
C ASN A 191 8.26 23.99 6.51
N LEU A 192 7.01 23.69 6.14
CA LEU A 192 5.89 23.55 7.09
C LEU A 192 5.22 22.20 6.99
N TYR A 193 5.30 21.44 8.06
CA TYR A 193 4.61 20.18 8.26
C TYR A 193 3.67 20.28 9.46
N ALA A 194 2.45 19.74 9.31
CA ALA A 194 1.51 19.56 10.41
C ALA A 194 1.12 18.09 10.51
N GLY A 195 1.20 17.52 11.70
CA GLY A 195 0.82 16.16 12.01
C GLY A 195 -0.14 16.10 13.18
N TYR A 196 -1.04 15.15 13.12
CA TYR A 196 -1.91 14.76 14.21
C TYR A 196 -1.61 13.33 14.61
N GLU A 197 -1.42 13.11 15.90
CA GLU A 197 -1.09 11.80 16.47
C GLU A 197 -2.20 11.39 17.45
N TYR A 198 -2.63 10.15 17.34
CA TYR A 198 -3.64 9.55 18.21
C TYR A 198 -3.14 8.24 18.82
N GLY A 199 -3.03 8.20 20.13
CA GLY A 199 -2.67 6.99 20.89
C GLY A 199 -3.81 5.97 20.88
N LEU A 200 -3.55 4.78 20.36
CA LEU A 200 -4.59 3.75 20.21
C LEU A 200 -5.01 3.10 21.52
N SER A 201 -4.14 3.14 22.54
CA SER A 201 -4.40 2.57 23.87
C SER A 201 -4.76 3.61 24.92
N SER A 202 -4.10 4.78 24.88
CA SER A 202 -4.31 5.86 25.86
C SER A 202 -5.42 6.81 25.46
N ALA A 203 -5.83 6.81 24.18
CA ALA A 203 -6.68 7.83 23.57
C ALA A 203 -6.10 9.26 23.68
N GLU A 204 -4.80 9.38 23.96
CA GLU A 204 -4.12 10.66 23.97
C GLU A 204 -3.99 11.21 22.55
N GLN A 205 -4.15 12.52 22.44
CA GLN A 205 -4.10 13.22 21.16
C GLN A 205 -2.99 14.27 21.21
N SER A 206 -2.19 14.35 20.16
CA SER A 206 -1.19 15.40 20.03
C SER A 206 -1.19 16.01 18.64
N VAL A 207 -0.89 17.30 18.55
CA VAL A 207 -0.69 18.02 17.30
C VAL A 207 0.77 18.41 17.21
N LYS A 208 1.41 18.02 16.12
CA LYS A 208 2.80 18.32 15.83
C LYS A 208 2.89 19.34 14.69
N LEU A 209 3.50 20.47 14.95
CA LEU A 209 3.84 21.47 13.95
C LEU A 209 5.37 21.55 13.86
N VAL A 210 5.91 21.33 12.67
CA VAL A 210 7.34 21.45 12.40
C VAL A 210 7.54 22.51 11.34
N TYR A 211 8.35 23.52 11.68
CA TYR A 211 8.80 24.55 10.76
C TYR A 211 10.34 24.50 10.69
N GLN A 212 10.88 24.35 9.48
CA GLN A 212 12.33 24.33 9.20
C GLN A 212 12.75 25.53 8.37
#